data_0e3c5cf39fb33cc6bcacfa0503903f0f
#
_entry.id   0e3c5cf39fb33cc6bcacfa0503903f0f
#
_cell.length_a   1.000
_cell.length_b   1.000
_cell.length_c   1.000
_cell.angle_alpha   90.00
_cell.angle_beta   90.00
_cell.angle_gamma   90.00
#
_symmetry.space_group_name_H-M   'P 1'
#
loop_
_entity.id
_entity.type
_entity.pdbx_description
1 polymer ?
#
loop_
_entity_poly.entity_id
_entity_poly.type
_entity_poly.pdbx_seq_one_letter_code
_entity_poly.pdbx_strand_id
1 'polypeptide(L)'
;MADPYHRFVYGVPPQSYGDLAFVSHMIASLNAKGKMGTVVPHGVLFRGGTEKKIREGFIKDDLIEAVIGLPSNIFYGTGIPAALLIINKDKPQERKGKILFVDASQGFVKDGNKNKLRDEDIEAITKAFDDFEDKEKFSAVVSLDTIKENDYNLNISRYVDTSEDEEEIDIEQVLQDIRNLKMEIADTEEKLNDYLEELGLDCMDIDKFEENKGEETLEEDDDVVGDNSFY
;
A
#
# COMPACT_ATOMS: atom_id res chain seq x y z
N MET A 1 -14.08 30.26 -11.04
CA MET A 1 -12.71 30.64 -11.42
C MET A 1 -12.63 30.54 -12.93
N ALA A 2 -12.17 31.62 -13.63
CA ALA A 2 -11.99 31.54 -15.08
C ALA A 2 -10.75 30.70 -15.40
N ASP A 3 -10.88 29.75 -16.33
CA ASP A 3 -9.76 28.92 -16.83
C ASP A 3 -9.49 29.31 -18.30
N PRO A 4 -8.84 30.48 -18.56
CA PRO A 4 -8.64 31.02 -19.90
C PRO A 4 -7.72 30.15 -20.77
N TYR A 5 -7.02 29.20 -20.17
CA TYR A 5 -6.07 28.31 -20.86
C TYR A 5 -6.57 26.86 -20.95
N HIS A 6 -7.84 26.59 -20.56
CA HIS A 6 -8.44 25.25 -20.60
C HIS A 6 -7.59 24.14 -19.93
N ARG A 7 -6.95 24.48 -18.78
CA ARG A 7 -6.09 23.54 -18.05
C ARG A 7 -6.87 22.56 -17.19
N PHE A 8 -8.08 22.94 -16.79
CA PHE A 8 -8.89 22.19 -15.82
C PHE A 8 -10.16 21.62 -16.47
N VAL A 9 -10.03 21.10 -17.70
CA VAL A 9 -11.15 20.54 -18.46
C VAL A 9 -11.82 19.34 -17.75
N TYR A 10 -11.08 18.63 -16.90
CA TYR A 10 -11.58 17.50 -16.10
C TYR A 10 -12.09 17.93 -14.72
N GLY A 11 -11.93 19.18 -14.34
CA GLY A 11 -12.36 19.75 -13.07
C GLY A 11 -11.26 20.52 -12.35
N VAL A 12 -11.66 21.39 -11.42
CA VAL A 12 -10.74 22.18 -10.59
C VAL A 12 -10.48 21.41 -9.30
N PRO A 13 -9.24 21.04 -8.98
CA PRO A 13 -8.91 20.37 -7.73
C PRO A 13 -9.28 21.19 -6.50
N PRO A 14 -9.54 20.55 -5.34
CA PRO A 14 -9.83 21.26 -4.11
C PRO A 14 -8.59 22.04 -3.63
N GLN A 15 -8.81 23.16 -2.92
CA GLN A 15 -7.72 24.01 -2.44
C GLN A 15 -6.76 23.29 -1.48
N SER A 16 -7.27 22.34 -0.71
CA SER A 16 -6.48 21.57 0.24
C SER A 16 -5.58 20.50 -0.40
N TYR A 17 -5.86 20.09 -1.64
CA TYR A 17 -5.13 19.03 -2.35
C TYR A 17 -4.92 19.42 -3.81
N GLY A 18 -3.93 20.30 -4.03
CA GLY A 18 -3.67 20.90 -5.35
C GLY A 18 -2.83 20.05 -6.31
N ASP A 19 -2.46 18.81 -5.94
CA ASP A 19 -1.55 17.96 -6.73
C ASP A 19 -2.03 17.79 -8.18
N LEU A 20 -3.30 17.48 -8.37
CA LEU A 20 -3.90 17.32 -9.71
C LEU A 20 -4.01 18.62 -10.50
N ALA A 21 -3.85 19.81 -9.88
CA ALA A 21 -3.79 21.07 -10.63
C ALA A 21 -2.51 21.13 -11.46
N PHE A 22 -1.39 20.70 -10.89
CA PHE A 22 -0.11 20.62 -11.59
C PHE A 22 -0.15 19.57 -12.68
N VAL A 23 -0.70 18.38 -12.41
CA VAL A 23 -0.86 17.33 -13.42
C VAL A 23 -1.73 17.81 -14.59
N SER A 24 -2.89 18.42 -14.31
CA SER A 24 -3.78 18.99 -15.33
C SER A 24 -3.09 20.05 -16.16
N HIS A 25 -2.33 20.96 -15.51
CA HIS A 25 -1.55 21.98 -16.20
C HIS A 25 -0.49 21.37 -17.14
N MET A 26 0.25 20.37 -16.67
CA MET A 26 1.24 19.66 -17.48
C MET A 26 0.59 18.96 -18.68
N ILE A 27 -0.54 18.26 -18.49
CA ILE A 27 -1.30 17.61 -19.55
C ILE A 27 -1.76 18.64 -20.60
N ALA A 28 -2.28 19.80 -20.16
CA ALA A 28 -2.72 20.87 -21.06
C ALA A 28 -1.56 21.48 -21.87
N SER A 29 -0.35 21.43 -21.32
CA SER A 29 0.86 21.94 -21.98
C SER A 29 1.46 20.97 -22.99
N LEU A 30 1.07 19.68 -22.97
CA LEU A 30 1.54 18.70 -23.94
C LEU A 30 0.88 18.89 -25.31
N ASN A 31 1.66 18.73 -26.37
CA ASN A 31 1.11 18.56 -27.72
C ASN A 31 0.44 17.17 -27.90
N ALA A 32 -0.11 16.89 -29.08
CA ALA A 32 -0.86 15.67 -29.36
C ALA A 32 -0.02 14.38 -29.24
N LYS A 33 1.31 14.46 -29.31
CA LYS A 33 2.25 13.34 -29.16
C LYS A 33 3.06 13.42 -27.87
N GLY A 34 2.67 14.33 -26.98
CA GLY A 34 3.40 14.63 -25.77
C GLY A 34 3.34 13.50 -24.74
N LYS A 35 4.47 13.29 -24.10
CA LYS A 35 4.61 12.38 -22.94
C LYS A 35 5.15 13.16 -21.76
N MET A 36 4.81 12.74 -20.56
CA MET A 36 5.39 13.28 -19.33
C MET A 36 5.42 12.24 -18.24
N GLY A 37 6.39 12.34 -17.34
CA GLY A 37 6.41 11.64 -16.06
C GLY A 37 6.42 12.65 -14.92
N THR A 38 5.66 12.41 -13.89
CA THR A 38 5.64 13.26 -12.70
C THR A 38 5.50 12.45 -11.42
N VAL A 39 6.11 12.94 -10.35
CA VAL A 39 5.98 12.35 -9.02
C VAL A 39 4.73 12.90 -8.36
N VAL A 40 3.93 11.99 -7.82
CA VAL A 40 2.70 12.32 -7.08
C VAL A 40 2.66 11.56 -5.76
N PRO A 41 2.03 12.11 -4.71
CA PRO A 41 1.76 11.34 -3.50
C PRO A 41 0.72 10.26 -3.79
N HIS A 42 0.82 9.10 -3.12
CA HIS A 42 -0.10 7.97 -3.32
C HIS A 42 -1.58 8.36 -3.20
N GLY A 43 -1.92 9.31 -2.34
CA GLY A 43 -3.30 9.78 -2.17
C GLY A 43 -3.97 10.22 -3.47
N VAL A 44 -3.23 10.78 -4.43
CA VAL A 44 -3.75 11.17 -5.75
C VAL A 44 -4.37 9.98 -6.50
N LEU A 45 -3.87 8.78 -6.25
CA LEU A 45 -4.30 7.58 -6.95
C LEU A 45 -5.68 7.08 -6.52
N PHE A 46 -6.13 7.41 -5.29
CA PHE A 46 -7.35 6.82 -4.74
C PHE A 46 -8.29 7.79 -4.01
N ARG A 47 -7.85 9.02 -3.64
CA ARG A 47 -8.76 9.97 -2.97
C ARG A 47 -10.03 10.20 -3.79
N GLY A 48 -11.15 10.33 -3.09
CA GLY A 48 -12.48 10.52 -3.66
C GLY A 48 -12.80 11.96 -4.06
N GLY A 49 -14.09 12.28 -4.21
CA GLY A 49 -14.57 13.64 -4.47
C GLY A 49 -14.15 14.20 -5.82
N THR A 50 -13.65 15.44 -5.85
CA THR A 50 -13.23 16.13 -7.07
C THR A 50 -11.99 15.50 -7.69
N GLU A 51 -11.04 15.01 -6.89
CA GLU A 51 -9.84 14.35 -7.40
C GLU A 51 -10.19 13.06 -8.15
N LYS A 52 -11.18 12.29 -7.67
CA LYS A 52 -11.71 11.12 -8.38
C LYS A 52 -12.25 11.50 -9.75
N LYS A 53 -13.05 12.59 -9.86
CA LYS A 53 -13.62 13.03 -11.15
C LYS A 53 -12.53 13.41 -12.15
N ILE A 54 -11.49 14.11 -11.69
CA ILE A 54 -10.36 14.49 -12.53
C ILE A 54 -9.60 13.25 -13.01
N ARG A 55 -9.31 12.32 -12.11
CA ARG A 55 -8.64 11.06 -12.40
C ARG A 55 -9.45 10.21 -13.38
N GLU A 56 -10.76 10.11 -13.18
CA GLU A 56 -11.70 9.46 -14.09
C GLU A 56 -11.63 10.06 -15.50
N GLY A 57 -11.54 11.39 -15.63
CA GLY A 57 -11.34 12.06 -16.91
C GLY A 57 -10.04 11.66 -17.60
N PHE A 58 -8.92 11.63 -16.87
CA PHE A 58 -7.63 11.18 -17.41
C PHE A 58 -7.66 9.73 -17.89
N ILE A 59 -8.38 8.86 -17.17
CA ILE A 59 -8.51 7.44 -17.51
C ILE A 59 -9.42 7.27 -18.74
N LYS A 60 -10.56 7.95 -18.80
CA LYS A 60 -11.50 7.88 -19.93
C LYS A 60 -10.89 8.36 -21.23
N ASP A 61 -10.03 9.39 -21.17
CA ASP A 61 -9.30 9.91 -22.33
C ASP A 61 -8.03 9.11 -22.63
N ASP A 62 -7.84 7.98 -21.94
CA ASP A 62 -6.72 7.03 -22.12
C ASP A 62 -5.33 7.72 -22.03
N LEU A 63 -5.18 8.69 -21.12
CA LEU A 63 -3.96 9.48 -21.01
C LEU A 63 -2.89 8.80 -20.13
N ILE A 64 -3.30 8.03 -19.12
CA ILE A 64 -2.37 7.39 -18.18
C ILE A 64 -1.79 6.14 -18.81
N GLU A 65 -0.47 6.09 -19.03
CA GLU A 65 0.23 4.93 -19.57
C GLU A 65 0.72 3.99 -18.46
N ALA A 66 1.28 4.56 -17.37
CA ALA A 66 1.73 3.75 -16.23
C ALA A 66 1.61 4.49 -14.90
N VAL A 67 1.50 3.70 -13.83
CA VAL A 67 1.59 4.10 -12.43
C VAL A 67 2.65 3.23 -11.76
N ILE A 68 3.74 3.84 -11.27
CA ILE A 68 4.89 3.14 -10.71
C ILE A 68 5.04 3.56 -9.25
N GLY A 69 4.86 2.63 -8.32
CA GLY A 69 5.07 2.85 -6.89
C GLY A 69 6.55 2.87 -6.55
N LEU A 70 6.96 3.86 -5.80
CA LEU A 70 8.34 4.02 -5.33
C LEU A 70 8.44 3.69 -3.85
N PRO A 71 9.62 3.28 -3.36
CA PRO A 71 9.84 3.08 -1.94
C PRO A 71 9.57 4.33 -1.11
N SER A 72 9.20 4.13 0.15
CA SER A 72 9.12 5.23 1.12
C SER A 72 10.49 5.87 1.35
N ASN A 73 10.53 7.05 1.96
CA ASN A 73 11.77 7.73 2.34
C ASN A 73 12.79 8.01 1.21
N ILE A 74 12.39 8.00 -0.06
CA ILE A 74 13.25 8.37 -1.19
C ILE A 74 13.46 9.89 -1.25
N PHE A 75 12.41 10.68 -1.01
CA PHE A 75 12.46 12.13 -1.17
C PHE A 75 12.87 12.85 0.12
N TYR A 76 13.59 13.97 -0.02
CA TYR A 76 13.92 14.83 1.11
C TYR A 76 12.66 15.47 1.71
N GLY A 77 12.63 15.57 3.04
CA GLY A 77 11.56 16.24 3.76
C GLY A 77 10.27 15.45 3.96
N THR A 78 10.17 14.24 3.39
CA THR A 78 9.02 13.36 3.58
C THR A 78 9.41 11.89 3.67
N GLY A 79 8.71 11.13 4.53
CA GLY A 79 8.79 9.67 4.59
C GLY A 79 7.69 8.96 3.82
N ILE A 80 6.75 9.73 3.24
CA ILE A 80 5.56 9.18 2.56
C ILE A 80 6.00 8.54 1.24
N PRO A 81 5.50 7.32 0.91
CA PRO A 81 5.73 6.74 -0.39
C PRO A 81 5.10 7.60 -1.49
N ALA A 82 5.77 7.65 -2.63
CA ALA A 82 5.31 8.39 -3.81
C ALA A 82 5.15 7.45 -5.01
N ALA A 83 4.43 7.90 -6.02
CA ALA A 83 4.30 7.19 -7.28
C ALA A 83 4.76 8.08 -8.44
N LEU A 84 5.29 7.45 -9.49
CA LEU A 84 5.47 8.07 -10.79
C LEU A 84 4.19 7.86 -11.61
N LEU A 85 3.61 8.95 -12.06
CA LEU A 85 2.49 8.96 -12.99
C LEU A 85 3.02 9.26 -14.39
N ILE A 86 2.90 8.31 -15.30
CA ILE A 86 3.32 8.44 -16.70
C ILE A 86 2.09 8.72 -17.56
N ILE A 87 2.12 9.85 -18.22
CA ILE A 87 1.08 10.31 -19.15
C ILE A 87 1.62 10.25 -20.59
N ASN A 88 0.81 9.72 -21.50
CA ASN A 88 1.13 9.66 -22.91
C ASN A 88 -0.12 9.93 -23.74
N LYS A 89 -0.12 11.01 -24.52
CA LYS A 89 -1.23 11.38 -25.41
C LYS A 89 -1.26 10.58 -26.72
N ASP A 90 -0.18 9.91 -27.05
CA ASP A 90 -0.05 9.10 -28.27
C ASP A 90 0.51 7.72 -27.94
N LYS A 91 -0.27 6.96 -27.17
CA LYS A 91 0.09 5.60 -26.80
C LYS A 91 0.22 4.71 -28.04
N PRO A 92 1.20 3.80 -28.08
CA PRO A 92 1.25 2.73 -29.08
C PRO A 92 -0.05 1.91 -29.06
N GLN A 93 -0.42 1.33 -30.19
CA GLN A 93 -1.69 0.64 -30.34
C GLN A 93 -1.88 -0.52 -29.33
N GLU A 94 -0.81 -1.23 -29.02
CA GLU A 94 -0.76 -2.34 -28.06
C GLU A 94 -0.98 -1.91 -26.59
N ARG A 95 -0.74 -0.62 -26.29
CA ARG A 95 -0.91 -0.05 -24.93
C ARG A 95 -2.22 0.73 -24.77
N LYS A 96 -2.95 0.98 -25.87
CA LYS A 96 -4.23 1.70 -25.80
C LYS A 96 -5.26 0.93 -24.99
N GLY A 97 -6.02 1.66 -24.18
CA GLY A 97 -7.04 1.08 -23.33
C GLY A 97 -6.49 0.28 -22.14
N LYS A 98 -5.19 0.44 -21.82
CA LYS A 98 -4.53 -0.25 -20.72
C LYS A 98 -3.66 0.71 -19.92
N ILE A 99 -3.42 0.36 -18.65
CA ILE A 99 -2.47 1.03 -17.76
C ILE A 99 -1.56 -0.04 -17.15
N LEU A 100 -0.25 0.21 -17.18
CA LEU A 100 0.72 -0.60 -16.47
C LEU A 100 0.83 -0.13 -15.02
N PHE A 101 0.71 -1.04 -14.09
CA PHE A 101 1.03 -0.83 -12.68
C PHE A 101 2.35 -1.54 -12.36
N VAL A 102 3.25 -0.85 -11.67
CA VAL A 102 4.52 -1.43 -11.19
C VAL A 102 4.65 -1.13 -9.70
N ASP A 103 4.89 -2.14 -8.91
CA ASP A 103 5.25 -1.99 -7.50
C ASP A 103 6.76 -2.15 -7.31
N ALA A 104 7.46 -1.02 -7.21
CA ALA A 104 8.88 -0.98 -6.92
C ALA A 104 9.16 -0.59 -5.45
N SER A 105 8.17 -0.69 -4.57
CA SER A 105 8.26 -0.25 -3.17
C SER A 105 9.34 -0.96 -2.37
N GLN A 106 9.71 -2.19 -2.75
CA GLN A 106 10.70 -3.01 -2.08
C GLN A 106 12.12 -2.91 -2.70
N GLY A 107 12.24 -2.27 -3.87
CA GLY A 107 13.52 -2.13 -4.59
C GLY A 107 14.32 -0.94 -4.08
N PHE A 108 15.07 -1.08 -2.98
CA PHE A 108 15.92 0.01 -2.46
C PHE A 108 17.06 -0.49 -1.59
N VAL A 109 18.02 0.39 -1.35
CA VAL A 109 19.04 0.26 -0.31
C VAL A 109 18.92 1.44 0.67
N LYS A 110 19.23 1.20 1.92
CA LYS A 110 19.30 2.28 2.92
C LYS A 110 20.56 3.13 2.73
N ASP A 111 20.38 4.43 2.65
CA ASP A 111 21.45 5.43 2.60
C ASP A 111 21.24 6.42 3.76
N GLY A 112 21.81 6.11 4.91
CA GLY A 112 21.55 6.82 6.15
C GLY A 112 20.08 6.76 6.57
N ASN A 113 19.44 7.92 6.70
CA ASN A 113 18.02 8.04 7.06
C ASN A 113 17.09 8.02 5.82
N LYS A 114 17.62 7.74 4.63
CA LYS A 114 16.88 7.72 3.37
C LYS A 114 17.00 6.36 2.70
N ASN A 115 16.06 6.11 1.80
CA ASN A 115 16.12 5.00 0.88
C ASN A 115 16.62 5.51 -0.48
N LYS A 116 17.38 4.70 -1.19
CA LYS A 116 17.92 5.01 -2.51
C LYS A 116 17.65 3.84 -3.45
N LEU A 117 17.17 4.14 -4.64
CA LEU A 117 17.10 3.16 -5.73
C LEU A 117 18.52 2.83 -6.19
N ARG A 118 18.79 1.55 -6.37
CA ARG A 118 20.01 1.06 -7.01
C ARG A 118 19.85 1.10 -8.53
N ASP A 119 20.93 1.01 -9.26
CA ASP A 119 20.87 0.97 -10.73
C ASP A 119 20.04 -0.23 -11.21
N GLU A 120 20.17 -1.39 -10.55
CA GLU A 120 19.36 -2.58 -10.82
C GLU A 120 17.86 -2.39 -10.61
N ASP A 121 17.46 -1.62 -9.59
CA ASP A 121 16.06 -1.29 -9.34
C ASP A 121 15.49 -0.39 -10.44
N ILE A 122 16.29 0.60 -10.88
CA ILE A 122 15.94 1.49 -11.99
C ILE A 122 15.83 0.70 -13.29
N GLU A 123 16.77 -0.21 -13.57
CA GLU A 123 16.73 -1.09 -14.74
C GLU A 123 15.50 -1.99 -14.73
N ALA A 124 15.15 -2.58 -13.57
CA ALA A 124 13.96 -3.42 -13.43
C ALA A 124 12.67 -2.64 -13.72
N ILE A 125 12.53 -1.41 -13.18
CA ILE A 125 11.40 -0.52 -13.45
C ILE A 125 11.34 -0.15 -14.93
N THR A 126 12.47 0.25 -15.52
CA THR A 126 12.56 0.64 -16.93
C THR A 126 12.19 -0.51 -17.84
N LYS A 127 12.73 -1.71 -17.55
CA LYS A 127 12.42 -2.90 -18.30
C LYS A 127 10.93 -3.27 -18.22
N ALA A 128 10.31 -3.23 -17.03
CA ALA A 128 8.89 -3.50 -16.89
C ALA A 128 8.04 -2.50 -17.69
N PHE A 129 8.45 -1.23 -17.75
CA PHE A 129 7.79 -0.21 -18.55
C PHE A 129 7.93 -0.44 -20.05
N ASP A 130 9.13 -0.86 -20.49
CA ASP A 130 9.42 -1.12 -21.92
C ASP A 130 8.72 -2.39 -22.40
N ASP A 131 8.80 -3.49 -21.64
CA ASP A 131 8.18 -4.78 -21.95
C ASP A 131 6.64 -4.66 -21.91
N PHE A 132 6.09 -3.86 -21.00
CA PHE A 132 4.66 -3.64 -20.79
C PHE A 132 3.88 -4.95 -20.60
N GLU A 133 4.35 -5.79 -19.69
CA GLU A 133 3.84 -7.14 -19.43
C GLU A 133 3.56 -7.37 -17.94
N ASP A 134 2.74 -8.37 -17.66
CA ASP A 134 2.51 -8.85 -16.30
C ASP A 134 3.77 -9.55 -15.79
N LYS A 135 4.18 -9.22 -14.56
CA LYS A 135 5.26 -9.90 -13.85
C LYS A 135 4.81 -10.11 -12.41
N GLU A 136 4.85 -11.35 -12.00
CA GLU A 136 4.44 -11.76 -10.66
C GLU A 136 5.08 -10.90 -9.57
N LYS A 137 4.26 -10.43 -8.62
CA LYS A 137 4.64 -9.58 -7.47
C LYS A 137 5.35 -8.26 -7.84
N PHE A 138 5.33 -7.85 -9.11
CA PHE A 138 6.05 -6.66 -9.55
C PHE A 138 5.27 -5.77 -10.52
N SER A 139 4.63 -6.30 -11.56
CA SER A 139 3.88 -5.49 -12.53
C SER A 139 2.62 -6.16 -13.03
N ALA A 140 1.59 -5.35 -13.35
CA ALA A 140 0.35 -5.78 -13.93
C ALA A 140 -0.15 -4.81 -15.00
N VAL A 141 -0.58 -5.33 -16.13
CA VAL A 141 -1.21 -4.59 -17.24
C VAL A 141 -2.72 -4.71 -17.12
N VAL A 142 -3.37 -3.61 -16.77
CA VAL A 142 -4.80 -3.61 -16.42
C VAL A 142 -5.61 -2.86 -17.46
N SER A 143 -6.74 -3.45 -17.89
CA SER A 143 -7.64 -2.81 -18.84
C SER A 143 -8.39 -1.64 -18.18
N LEU A 144 -8.78 -0.63 -18.98
CA LEU A 144 -9.61 0.47 -18.48
C LEU A 144 -10.98 0.01 -17.97
N ASP A 145 -11.51 -1.10 -18.48
CA ASP A 145 -12.76 -1.68 -17.98
C ASP A 145 -12.62 -2.21 -16.57
N THR A 146 -11.55 -2.94 -16.27
CA THR A 146 -11.22 -3.40 -14.91
C THR A 146 -11.01 -2.22 -13.95
N ILE A 147 -10.33 -1.15 -14.40
CA ILE A 147 -10.13 0.05 -13.59
C ILE A 147 -11.46 0.76 -13.31
N LYS A 148 -12.36 0.80 -14.27
CA LYS A 148 -13.71 1.33 -14.10
C LYS A 148 -14.53 0.52 -13.08
N GLU A 149 -14.47 -0.81 -13.14
CA GLU A 149 -15.10 -1.70 -12.15
C GLU A 149 -14.54 -1.47 -10.74
N ASN A 150 -13.27 -1.11 -10.64
CA ASN A 150 -12.60 -0.69 -9.40
C ASN A 150 -12.80 0.81 -9.06
N ASP A 151 -13.85 1.43 -9.57
CA ASP A 151 -14.25 2.80 -9.25
C ASP A 151 -13.18 3.85 -9.59
N TYR A 152 -12.44 3.64 -10.68
CA TYR A 152 -11.32 4.48 -11.14
C TYR A 152 -10.23 4.69 -10.08
N ASN A 153 -10.08 3.70 -9.20
CA ASN A 153 -9.04 3.67 -8.19
C ASN A 153 -7.74 3.15 -8.83
N LEU A 154 -6.66 3.90 -8.69
CA LEU A 154 -5.33 3.56 -9.23
C LEU A 154 -4.35 3.10 -8.14
N ASN A 155 -4.85 2.69 -6.96
CA ASN A 155 -3.98 2.15 -5.92
C ASN A 155 -3.31 0.86 -6.43
N ILE A 156 -1.98 0.84 -6.41
CA ILE A 156 -1.15 -0.20 -7.03
C ILE A 156 -1.42 -1.57 -6.40
N SER A 157 -1.58 -1.64 -5.07
CA SER A 157 -1.86 -2.89 -4.35
C SER A 157 -3.20 -3.57 -4.72
N ARG A 158 -4.07 -2.90 -5.48
CA ARG A 158 -5.28 -3.53 -6.02
C ARG A 158 -5.02 -4.38 -7.27
N TYR A 159 -3.90 -4.15 -7.93
CA TYR A 159 -3.59 -4.73 -9.23
C TYR A 159 -2.31 -5.56 -9.21
N VAL A 160 -1.36 -5.20 -8.37
CA VAL A 160 -0.13 -5.95 -8.15
C VAL A 160 -0.19 -6.55 -6.75
N ASP A 161 -0.34 -7.85 -6.68
CA ASP A 161 -0.31 -8.59 -5.41
C ASP A 161 1.16 -8.85 -5.05
N THR A 162 1.62 -8.17 -4.01
CA THR A 162 2.97 -8.31 -3.45
C THR A 162 2.97 -9.13 -2.16
N SER A 163 1.81 -9.74 -1.78
CA SER A 163 1.76 -10.61 -0.62
C SER A 163 2.73 -11.78 -0.81
N GLU A 164 3.41 -12.16 0.26
CA GLU A 164 4.09 -13.44 0.30
C GLU A 164 3.02 -14.52 0.23
N ASP A 165 3.28 -15.60 -0.52
CA ASP A 165 2.40 -16.74 -0.52
C ASP A 165 2.30 -17.19 0.95
N GLU A 166 1.09 -17.17 1.51
CA GLU A 166 0.87 -17.73 2.83
C GLU A 166 1.31 -19.18 2.76
N GLU A 167 2.31 -19.55 3.58
CA GLU A 167 2.65 -20.96 3.75
C GLU A 167 1.36 -21.70 4.09
N GLU A 168 1.02 -22.75 3.34
CA GLU A 168 -0.13 -23.59 3.67
C GLU A 168 0.08 -24.11 5.09
N ILE A 169 -0.66 -23.52 6.03
CA ILE A 169 -0.62 -23.96 7.42
C ILE A 169 -1.28 -25.35 7.48
N ASP A 170 -0.47 -26.37 7.69
CA ASP A 170 -0.95 -27.71 8.00
C ASP A 170 -1.64 -27.68 9.37
N ILE A 171 -2.96 -27.54 9.33
CA ILE A 171 -3.80 -27.45 10.53
C ILE A 171 -3.63 -28.71 11.39
N GLU A 172 -3.43 -29.89 10.79
CA GLU A 172 -3.24 -31.13 11.53
C GLU A 172 -1.91 -31.10 12.28
N GLN A 173 -0.85 -30.61 11.64
CA GLN A 173 0.47 -30.45 12.28
C GLN A 173 0.40 -29.43 13.42
N VAL A 174 -0.22 -28.29 13.22
CA VAL A 174 -0.37 -27.25 14.27
C VAL A 174 -1.17 -27.78 15.46
N LEU A 175 -2.26 -28.51 15.20
CA LEU A 175 -3.04 -29.12 16.28
C LEU A 175 -2.24 -30.20 17.05
N GLN A 176 -1.38 -30.94 16.36
CA GLN A 176 -0.50 -31.92 17.02
C GLN A 176 0.55 -31.21 17.87
N ASP A 177 1.14 -30.12 17.36
CA ASP A 177 2.13 -29.33 18.12
C ASP A 177 1.51 -28.68 19.36
N ILE A 178 0.27 -28.17 19.26
CA ILE A 178 -0.48 -27.67 20.42
C ILE A 178 -0.69 -28.77 21.47
N ARG A 179 -1.03 -29.99 21.05
CA ARG A 179 -1.20 -31.12 21.99
C ARG A 179 0.11 -31.48 22.66
N ASN A 180 1.20 -31.53 21.91
CA ASN A 180 2.53 -31.84 22.42
C ASN A 180 2.97 -30.80 23.46
N LEU A 181 2.80 -29.51 23.14
CA LEU A 181 3.13 -28.40 24.04
C LEU A 181 2.29 -28.43 25.31
N LYS A 182 1.01 -28.77 25.25
CA LYS A 182 0.16 -28.94 26.44
C LYS A 182 0.62 -30.09 27.33
N MET A 183 1.11 -31.18 26.73
CA MET A 183 1.69 -32.30 27.52
C MET A 183 3.01 -31.88 28.18
N GLU A 184 3.87 -31.14 27.49
CA GLU A 184 5.13 -30.63 28.06
C GLU A 184 4.88 -29.64 29.20
N ILE A 185 3.86 -28.78 29.05
CA ILE A 185 3.44 -27.86 30.11
C ILE A 185 3.01 -28.64 31.34
N ALA A 186 2.10 -29.62 31.19
CA ALA A 186 1.61 -30.42 32.33
C ALA A 186 2.74 -31.19 33.04
N ASP A 187 3.69 -31.76 32.28
CA ASP A 187 4.86 -32.47 32.84
C ASP A 187 5.81 -31.52 33.61
N THR A 188 5.90 -30.28 33.12
CA THR A 188 6.71 -29.21 33.76
C THR A 188 6.03 -28.70 35.03
N GLU A 189 4.71 -28.55 35.03
CA GLU A 189 3.91 -28.15 36.17
C GLU A 189 3.98 -29.19 37.28
N GLU A 190 3.88 -30.47 36.94
CA GLU A 190 4.01 -31.56 37.92
C GLU A 190 5.38 -31.49 38.62
N LYS A 191 6.47 -31.35 37.85
CA LYS A 191 7.82 -31.22 38.40
C LYS A 191 7.99 -29.95 39.26
N LEU A 192 7.38 -28.84 38.84
CA LEU A 192 7.43 -27.60 39.63
C LEU A 192 6.69 -27.75 40.95
N ASN A 193 5.52 -28.37 40.93
CA ASN A 193 4.73 -28.60 42.13
C ASN A 193 5.43 -29.56 43.13
N ASP A 194 6.10 -30.60 42.62
CA ASP A 194 6.94 -31.48 43.45
C ASP A 194 8.05 -30.68 44.17
N TYR A 195 8.73 -29.76 43.47
CA TYR A 195 9.75 -28.90 44.10
C TYR A 195 9.15 -27.89 45.09
N LEU A 196 7.96 -27.34 44.82
CA LEU A 196 7.29 -26.42 45.73
C LEU A 196 6.88 -27.16 47.04
N GLU A 197 6.37 -28.38 46.93
CA GLU A 197 6.06 -29.22 48.10
C GLU A 197 7.32 -29.53 48.95
N GLU A 198 8.45 -29.88 48.32
CA GLU A 198 9.71 -30.10 49.02
C GLU A 198 10.19 -28.84 49.77
N LEU A 199 9.87 -27.63 49.25
CA LEU A 199 10.21 -26.36 49.88
C LEU A 199 9.16 -25.86 50.87
N GLY A 200 8.04 -26.58 51.04
CA GLY A 200 6.94 -26.19 51.91
C GLY A 200 6.15 -24.95 51.44
N LEU A 201 6.13 -24.75 50.12
CA LEU A 201 5.39 -23.68 49.46
C LEU A 201 4.09 -24.22 48.85
N ASP A 202 3.10 -23.35 48.68
CA ASP A 202 1.84 -23.71 48.04
C ASP A 202 2.04 -24.02 46.54
N CYS A 203 1.33 -25.04 46.02
CA CYS A 203 1.35 -25.42 44.60
C CYS A 203 0.84 -24.28 43.73
N MET A 204 1.49 -24.04 42.59
CA MET A 204 1.03 -23.11 41.57
C MET A 204 -0.08 -23.73 40.73
N ASP A 205 -1.15 -22.96 40.50
CA ASP A 205 -2.24 -23.29 39.59
C ASP A 205 -2.16 -22.29 38.42
N ILE A 206 -1.58 -22.71 37.30
CA ILE A 206 -1.31 -21.83 36.14
C ILE A 206 -2.61 -21.45 35.45
N ASP A 207 -3.66 -22.25 35.50
CA ASP A 207 -4.97 -21.94 34.94
C ASP A 207 -5.56 -20.63 35.53
N LYS A 208 -5.24 -20.34 36.79
CA LYS A 208 -5.64 -19.06 37.42
C LYS A 208 -4.81 -17.84 36.98
N PHE A 209 -3.62 -18.05 36.39
CA PHE A 209 -2.82 -16.95 35.86
C PHE A 209 -3.31 -16.47 34.47
N GLU A 210 -3.91 -17.35 33.69
CA GLU A 210 -4.49 -16.99 32.39
C GLU A 210 -5.81 -16.23 32.53
N GLU A 211 -6.65 -16.55 33.52
CA GLU A 211 -7.89 -15.82 33.81
C GLU A 211 -7.63 -14.34 34.21
N ASN A 212 -6.57 -14.09 35.00
CA ASN A 212 -6.22 -12.73 35.40
C ASN A 212 -5.60 -11.87 34.28
N LYS A 213 -4.93 -12.46 33.29
CA LYS A 213 -4.41 -11.72 32.13
C LYS A 213 -5.50 -11.33 31.13
N GLY A 214 -6.60 -12.07 31.08
CA GLY A 214 -7.77 -11.77 30.25
C GLY A 214 -8.59 -10.58 30.78
N GLU A 215 -8.55 -10.30 32.07
CA GLU A 215 -9.27 -9.17 32.67
C GLU A 215 -8.47 -7.85 32.57
N GLU A 216 -7.13 -7.87 32.66
CA GLU A 216 -6.32 -6.66 32.55
C GLU A 216 -6.25 -6.06 31.13
N THR A 217 -6.54 -6.83 30.09
CA THR A 217 -6.54 -6.33 28.69
C THR A 217 -7.86 -5.73 28.24
N LEU A 218 -8.92 -5.80 29.06
CA LEU A 218 -10.23 -5.24 28.71
C LEU A 218 -10.53 -3.90 29.42
N GLU A 219 -9.68 -3.43 30.35
CA GLU A 219 -9.90 -2.16 31.07
C GLU A 219 -9.15 -0.94 30.47
N GLU A 220 -8.27 -1.10 29.47
CA GLU A 220 -7.45 0.03 28.93
C GLU A 220 -8.05 0.74 27.70
N ASP A 221 -9.19 0.32 27.13
CA ASP A 221 -9.71 0.91 25.87
C ASP A 221 -10.97 1.81 26.01
N ASP A 222 -11.45 2.12 27.24
CA ASP A 222 -12.71 2.88 27.40
C ASP A 222 -12.57 4.37 27.81
N ASP A 223 -11.38 4.96 27.84
CA ASP A 223 -11.17 6.34 28.28
C ASP A 223 -10.50 7.28 27.24
N VAL A 224 -10.96 7.28 25.97
CA VAL A 224 -10.68 8.42 25.06
C VAL A 224 -11.91 8.77 24.23
N VAL A 225 -12.96 9.25 24.89
CA VAL A 225 -13.96 10.15 24.27
C VAL A 225 -13.91 11.48 25.01
N GLY A 226 -12.94 12.28 24.70
CA GLY A 226 -12.75 13.66 25.13
C GLY A 226 -13.17 14.63 24.05
N ASP A 227 -14.37 15.15 24.19
CA ASP A 227 -14.89 16.46 23.83
C ASP A 227 -13.85 17.43 23.22
N ASN A 228 -14.01 17.77 21.95
CA ASN A 228 -13.39 18.93 21.32
C ASN A 228 -14.43 19.78 20.59
N SER A 229 -15.24 20.50 21.39
CA SER A 229 -15.75 21.79 20.98
C SER A 229 -14.72 22.84 21.46
N PHE A 230 -14.00 23.50 20.51
CA PHE A 230 -13.65 24.92 20.58
C PHE A 230 -12.71 25.33 19.44
N TYR A 231 -13.21 26.28 18.63
CA TYR A 231 -12.60 27.17 17.63
C TYR A 231 -12.23 26.63 16.28
#